data_a6a0e1c3735809d4fc2cfd16707089b2
#
_entry.id   a6a0e1c3735809d4fc2cfd16707089b2
#
_cell.length_a   1.000
_cell.length_b   1.000
_cell.length_c   1.000
_cell.angle_alpha   90.00
_cell.angle_beta   90.00
_cell.angle_gamma   90.00
#
_symmetry.space_group_name_H-M   'P 1'
#
loop_
_entity.id
_entity.type
_entity.pdbx_description
1 polymer ?
#
loop_
_entity_poly.entity_id
_entity_poly.type
_entity_poly.pdbx_seq_one_letter_code
_entity_poly.pdbx_strand_id
1 'polypeptide(L)'
;MGNRALRYRIYPNTAQMEQILKTVGSCRFVYNDALTAKESAYKESKTVLTAHDLIRRLPELKKQYPWLKEADSIALQQSLRHLGTAYANFFNPKLHAKRPKYKTKRKSRWSYTTVMTNNNIRIGENHIILPKLGRVKAVISREIPEGWNLKSTTVCVERDYSVYVSCLFEYADISVSYIPDPALSIGLDYKSDGLYVDSSGRCCGSPKYFRKAQKRLTKAQRGLRHKKYGSRNYRKQNQRVARIHRHTANQRRDFLHKESVMIAKSYDIVCIENLDMTAIAKRDSGLGKASLDNGWGMFVSFLEYKLRDRGKLLIRTDRYFASSQTCSCCMNINPKVKDLKVRKWTCPTCGAVHDRDINAATNIKREGLRILSAIELDKVS
;
A
#
# COMPACT_ATOMS: atom_id res chain seq x y z
N MET A 1 9.01 7.27 -18.27
CA MET A 1 9.77 7.37 -16.99
C MET A 1 9.01 6.64 -15.90
N GLY A 2 9.60 5.55 -15.37
CA GLY A 2 9.07 4.79 -14.26
C GLY A 2 9.52 5.36 -12.91
N ASN A 3 8.72 5.14 -11.86
CA ASN A 3 9.05 5.53 -10.49
C ASN A 3 8.95 4.31 -9.57
N ARG A 4 9.96 4.12 -8.72
CA ARG A 4 9.97 3.02 -7.75
C ARG A 4 10.55 3.42 -6.41
N ALA A 5 9.88 3.02 -5.33
CA ALA A 5 10.37 3.25 -3.99
C ALA A 5 11.01 1.97 -3.41
N LEU A 6 12.27 2.08 -2.97
CA LEU A 6 12.95 1.04 -2.20
C LEU A 6 12.97 1.43 -0.73
N ARG A 7 12.59 0.51 0.15
CA ARG A 7 12.50 0.76 1.59
C ARG A 7 13.57 0.00 2.35
N TYR A 8 14.40 0.74 3.08
CA TYR A 8 15.50 0.23 3.88
C TYR A 8 15.26 0.45 5.38
N ARG A 9 15.76 -0.46 6.20
CA ARG A 9 15.79 -0.29 7.65
C ARG A 9 17.02 0.53 8.03
N ILE A 10 16.83 1.57 8.84
CA ILE A 10 17.96 2.34 9.41
C ILE A 10 18.01 2.22 10.94
N TYR A 11 19.19 2.42 11.49
CA TYR A 11 19.49 2.29 12.92
C TYR A 11 20.13 3.58 13.42
N PRO A 12 19.32 4.64 13.65
CA PRO A 12 19.83 5.89 14.18
C PRO A 12 20.33 5.71 15.63
N ASN A 13 21.39 6.40 16.01
CA ASN A 13 21.79 6.57 17.40
C ASN A 13 20.81 7.51 18.14
N THR A 14 21.06 7.75 19.44
CA THR A 14 20.15 8.56 20.27
C THR A 14 20.00 9.98 19.74
N ALA A 15 21.10 10.64 19.40
CA ALA A 15 21.09 12.01 18.87
C ALA A 15 20.39 12.10 17.51
N GLN A 16 20.68 11.14 16.62
CA GLN A 16 20.00 11.05 15.32
C GLN A 16 18.50 10.77 15.46
N MET A 17 18.11 9.92 16.42
CA MET A 17 16.70 9.64 16.69
C MET A 17 15.98 10.88 17.21
N GLU A 18 16.61 11.66 18.09
CA GLU A 18 16.09 12.94 18.57
C GLU A 18 15.92 13.92 17.42
N GLN A 19 16.92 14.06 16.56
CA GLN A 19 16.87 14.93 15.37
C GLN A 19 15.78 14.52 14.39
N ILE A 20 15.54 13.21 14.16
CA ILE A 20 14.42 12.70 13.37
C ILE A 20 13.10 13.14 13.96
N LEU A 21 12.92 12.98 15.28
CA LEU A 21 11.66 13.34 15.95
C LEU A 21 11.44 14.85 15.96
N LYS A 22 12.48 15.67 16.12
CA LYS A 22 12.44 17.14 15.98
C LYS A 22 11.99 17.50 14.56
N THR A 23 12.60 16.94 13.52
CA THR A 23 12.23 17.21 12.13
C THR A 23 10.78 16.82 11.83
N VAL A 24 10.31 15.65 12.30
CA VAL A 24 8.90 15.22 12.19
C VAL A 24 7.96 16.22 12.88
N GLY A 25 8.36 16.71 14.07
CA GLY A 25 7.63 17.74 14.83
C GLY A 25 7.51 19.05 14.06
N SER A 26 8.63 19.53 13.53
CA SER A 26 8.74 20.76 12.74
C SER A 26 7.90 20.69 11.46
N CYS A 27 7.97 19.60 10.73
CA CYS A 27 7.14 19.38 9.53
C CYS A 27 5.64 19.37 9.84
N ARG A 28 5.25 18.81 10.99
CA ARG A 28 3.85 18.83 11.42
C ARG A 28 3.40 20.24 11.83
N PHE A 29 4.23 20.99 12.54
CA PHE A 29 3.97 22.37 12.92
C PHE A 29 3.77 23.26 11.69
N VAL A 30 4.74 23.25 10.77
CA VAL A 30 4.69 24.03 9.52
C VAL A 30 3.48 23.66 8.66
N TYR A 31 3.12 22.37 8.59
CA TYR A 31 1.89 21.95 7.90
C TYR A 31 0.63 22.54 8.52
N ASN A 32 0.53 22.54 9.86
CA ASN A 32 -0.65 23.04 10.57
C ASN A 32 -0.75 24.56 10.48
N ASP A 33 0.36 25.28 10.65
CA ASP A 33 0.44 26.72 10.46
C ASP A 33 -0.02 27.13 9.05
N ALA A 34 0.50 26.44 8.04
CA ALA A 34 0.12 26.68 6.65
C ALA A 34 -1.36 26.36 6.37
N LEU A 35 -1.92 25.35 7.03
CA LEU A 35 -3.34 25.04 6.92
C LEU A 35 -4.19 26.16 7.49
N THR A 36 -3.84 26.68 8.69
CA THR A 36 -4.49 27.85 9.31
C THR A 36 -4.41 29.06 8.39
N ALA A 37 -3.22 29.41 7.92
CA ALA A 37 -3.01 30.55 7.04
C ALA A 37 -3.84 30.49 5.75
N LYS A 38 -3.91 29.29 5.16
CA LYS A 38 -4.70 29.05 3.95
C LYS A 38 -6.20 29.18 4.20
N GLU A 39 -6.68 28.70 5.35
CA GLU A 39 -8.09 28.81 5.73
C GLU A 39 -8.48 30.25 6.10
N SER A 40 -7.61 30.99 6.80
CA SER A 40 -7.84 32.41 7.15
C SER A 40 -7.85 33.29 5.90
N ALA A 41 -6.85 33.19 5.02
CA ALA A 41 -6.80 33.97 3.77
C ALA A 41 -8.05 33.74 2.89
N TYR A 42 -8.53 32.51 2.82
CA TYR A 42 -9.74 32.22 2.06
C TYR A 42 -11.01 32.79 2.72
N LYS A 43 -11.11 32.75 4.06
CA LYS A 43 -12.26 33.33 4.80
C LYS A 43 -12.31 34.86 4.67
N GLU A 44 -11.18 35.53 4.83
CA GLU A 44 -11.06 36.98 4.89
C GLU A 44 -11.15 37.63 3.52
N SER A 45 -10.45 37.11 2.54
CA SER A 45 -10.26 37.73 1.22
C SER A 45 -10.52 36.82 0.04
N LYS A 46 -11.03 35.59 0.22
CA LYS A 46 -11.17 34.54 -0.82
C LYS A 46 -9.85 34.21 -1.53
N THR A 47 -8.72 34.61 -0.98
CA THR A 47 -7.40 34.37 -1.54
C THR A 47 -7.00 32.91 -1.40
N VAL A 48 -6.59 32.26 -2.49
CA VAL A 48 -6.12 30.88 -2.53
C VAL A 48 -4.60 30.86 -2.47
N LEU A 49 -4.02 30.66 -1.29
CA LEU A 49 -2.58 30.52 -1.14
C LEU A 49 -2.09 29.21 -1.79
N THR A 50 -1.11 29.32 -2.68
CA THR A 50 -0.43 28.19 -3.31
C THR A 50 0.62 27.57 -2.36
N ALA A 51 1.15 26.39 -2.72
CA ALA A 51 2.29 25.83 -2.00
C ALA A 51 3.53 26.74 -2.06
N HIS A 52 3.71 27.47 -3.17
CA HIS A 52 4.82 28.40 -3.35
C HIS A 52 4.70 29.63 -2.42
N ASP A 53 3.51 30.20 -2.28
CA ASP A 53 3.26 31.31 -1.36
C ASP A 53 3.54 30.91 0.08
N LEU A 54 3.13 29.70 0.47
CA LEU A 54 3.40 29.14 1.78
C LEU A 54 4.91 28.90 2.03
N ILE A 55 5.65 28.49 1.00
CA ILE A 55 7.11 28.33 1.07
C ILE A 55 7.81 29.67 1.27
N ARG A 56 7.36 30.72 0.57
CA ARG A 56 7.90 32.09 0.74
C ARG A 56 7.75 32.63 2.17
N ARG A 57 6.79 32.15 2.94
CA ARG A 57 6.60 32.52 4.36
C ARG A 57 7.58 31.82 5.32
N LEU A 58 8.26 30.74 4.90
CA LEU A 58 9.16 29.98 5.77
C LEU A 58 10.31 30.80 6.38
N PRO A 59 10.97 31.73 5.68
CA PRO A 59 12.03 32.54 6.28
C PRO A 59 11.53 33.34 7.48
N GLU A 60 10.36 33.96 7.36
CA GLU A 60 9.75 34.75 8.45
C GLU A 60 9.32 33.85 9.61
N LEU A 61 8.70 32.69 9.29
CA LEU A 61 8.32 31.71 10.29
C LEU A 61 9.55 31.17 11.07
N LYS A 62 10.71 31.05 10.41
CA LYS A 62 11.99 30.67 11.06
C LYS A 62 12.60 31.78 11.91
N LYS A 63 12.27 33.04 11.66
CA LYS A 63 12.65 34.16 12.57
C LYS A 63 11.78 34.09 13.80
N GLN A 64 10.47 33.95 13.66
CA GLN A 64 9.52 33.83 14.76
C GLN A 64 9.75 32.57 15.61
N TYR A 65 10.12 31.43 14.97
CA TYR A 65 10.37 30.15 15.62
C TYR A 65 11.77 29.62 15.30
N PRO A 66 12.83 30.09 15.99
CA PRO A 66 14.24 29.76 15.66
C PRO A 66 14.56 28.26 15.63
N TRP A 67 13.85 27.45 16.43
CA TRP A 67 14.02 25.99 16.46
C TRP A 67 13.68 25.30 15.13
N LEU A 68 12.95 25.93 14.21
CA LEU A 68 12.72 25.43 12.86
C LEU A 68 13.99 25.35 12.01
N LYS A 69 15.03 26.11 12.37
CA LYS A 69 16.35 26.07 11.70
C LYS A 69 17.11 24.76 11.97
N GLU A 70 16.78 24.05 13.07
CA GLU A 70 17.35 22.75 13.37
C GLU A 70 16.87 21.66 12.41
N ALA A 71 15.68 21.80 11.83
CA ALA A 71 15.10 20.84 10.90
C ALA A 71 15.69 21.02 9.48
N ASP A 72 15.63 19.95 8.69
CA ASP A 72 15.94 19.99 7.26
C ASP A 72 14.98 20.94 6.53
N SER A 73 15.52 21.98 5.92
CA SER A 73 14.74 23.02 5.21
C SER A 73 13.94 22.46 4.05
N ILE A 74 14.48 21.47 3.32
CA ILE A 74 13.80 20.81 2.22
C ILE A 74 12.61 20.00 2.77
N ALA A 75 12.75 19.35 3.91
CA ALA A 75 11.67 18.62 4.55
C ALA A 75 10.51 19.54 4.96
N LEU A 76 10.79 20.76 5.45
CA LEU A 76 9.77 21.77 5.75
C LEU A 76 9.03 22.19 4.47
N GLN A 77 9.75 22.47 3.38
CA GLN A 77 9.15 22.82 2.09
C GLN A 77 8.27 21.67 1.55
N GLN A 78 8.76 20.42 1.64
CA GLN A 78 7.97 19.25 1.21
C GLN A 78 6.69 19.08 2.03
N SER A 79 6.69 19.44 3.30
CA SER A 79 5.48 19.44 4.12
C SER A 79 4.40 20.39 3.58
N LEU A 80 4.81 21.56 3.07
CA LEU A 80 3.93 22.55 2.42
C LEU A 80 3.44 22.08 1.04
N ARG A 81 4.33 21.49 0.24
CA ARG A 81 3.95 20.86 -1.04
C ARG A 81 2.93 19.74 -0.84
N HIS A 82 3.10 18.92 0.20
CA HIS A 82 2.13 17.88 0.55
C HIS A 82 0.76 18.45 0.94
N LEU A 83 0.71 19.61 1.59
CA LEU A 83 -0.55 20.32 1.85
C LEU A 83 -1.22 20.77 0.54
N GLY A 84 -0.44 21.35 -0.38
CA GLY A 84 -0.92 21.72 -1.73
C GLY A 84 -1.50 20.52 -2.48
N THR A 85 -0.76 19.42 -2.53
CA THR A 85 -1.23 18.17 -3.16
C THR A 85 -2.50 17.64 -2.48
N ALA A 86 -2.59 17.72 -1.14
CA ALA A 86 -3.78 17.26 -0.41
C ALA A 86 -5.03 18.07 -0.78
N TYR A 87 -4.90 19.37 -1.00
CA TYR A 87 -6.00 20.21 -1.50
C TYR A 87 -6.32 19.92 -2.97
N ALA A 88 -5.32 19.77 -3.83
CA ALA A 88 -5.53 19.40 -5.23
C ALA A 88 -6.30 18.06 -5.34
N ASN A 89 -5.93 17.08 -4.53
CA ASN A 89 -6.64 15.79 -4.47
C ASN A 89 -8.08 15.94 -3.93
N PHE A 90 -8.31 16.82 -2.96
CA PHE A 90 -9.64 17.10 -2.41
C PHE A 90 -10.58 17.70 -3.46
N PHE A 91 -10.09 18.62 -4.29
CA PHE A 91 -10.86 19.23 -5.36
C PHE A 91 -10.99 18.36 -6.62
N ASN A 92 -10.24 17.26 -6.73
CA ASN A 92 -10.36 16.33 -7.83
C ASN A 92 -11.50 15.32 -7.56
N PRO A 93 -12.65 15.41 -8.28
CA PRO A 93 -13.81 14.56 -8.01
C PRO A 93 -13.53 13.07 -8.25
N LYS A 94 -12.55 12.74 -9.10
CA LYS A 94 -12.17 11.35 -9.41
C LYS A 94 -11.48 10.64 -8.22
N LEU A 95 -10.88 11.39 -7.30
CA LEU A 95 -10.08 10.82 -6.20
C LEU A 95 -10.85 10.62 -4.90
N HIS A 96 -12.07 11.17 -4.77
CA HIS A 96 -12.90 11.11 -3.56
C HIS A 96 -12.14 11.42 -2.26
N ALA A 97 -11.12 12.30 -2.33
CA ALA A 97 -10.28 12.65 -1.20
C ALA A 97 -11.00 13.58 -0.22
N LYS A 98 -10.76 13.39 1.08
CA LYS A 98 -11.36 14.25 2.10
C LYS A 98 -10.57 15.55 2.27
N ARG A 99 -11.25 16.63 2.72
CA ARG A 99 -10.62 17.91 3.07
C ARG A 99 -9.44 17.70 4.00
N PRO A 100 -8.29 18.35 3.77
CA PRO A 100 -7.13 18.30 4.64
C PRO A 100 -7.49 18.70 6.08
N LYS A 101 -6.88 18.01 7.07
CA LYS A 101 -7.11 18.22 8.49
C LYS A 101 -5.79 18.47 9.20
N TYR A 102 -5.86 19.11 10.38
CA TYR A 102 -4.70 19.29 11.26
C TYR A 102 -4.04 17.97 11.62
N LYS A 103 -2.72 17.94 11.52
CA LYS A 103 -1.91 16.79 11.91
C LYS A 103 -1.67 16.80 13.42
N THR A 104 -1.91 15.68 14.08
CA THR A 104 -1.66 15.49 15.51
C THR A 104 -0.59 14.44 15.75
N LYS A 105 0.19 14.56 16.83
CA LYS A 105 1.21 13.58 17.23
C LYS A 105 0.64 12.17 17.39
N ARG A 106 -0.61 12.04 17.84
CA ARG A 106 -1.28 10.77 18.11
C ARG A 106 -1.77 10.07 16.83
N LYS A 107 -2.38 10.84 15.90
CA LYS A 107 -3.09 10.26 14.73
C LYS A 107 -2.23 10.27 13.47
N SER A 108 -1.32 11.24 13.32
CA SER A 108 -0.54 11.39 12.10
C SER A 108 0.62 10.40 12.04
N ARG A 109 1.04 10.06 10.83
CA ARG A 109 2.26 9.29 10.58
C ARG A 109 3.48 10.14 10.97
N TRP A 110 4.44 9.52 11.63
CA TRP A 110 5.69 10.17 12.00
C TRP A 110 6.69 10.02 10.86
N SER A 111 6.60 10.93 9.91
CA SER A 111 7.48 10.91 8.74
C SER A 111 7.72 12.31 8.20
N TYR A 112 8.85 12.48 7.52
CA TYR A 112 9.16 13.63 6.71
C TYR A 112 9.83 13.18 5.41
N THR A 113 9.72 13.99 4.36
CA THR A 113 10.33 13.72 3.06
C THR A 113 11.34 14.80 2.75
N THR A 114 12.52 14.42 2.29
CA THR A 114 13.54 15.31 1.74
C THR A 114 13.80 14.94 0.28
N VAL A 115 14.16 15.90 -0.54
CA VAL A 115 14.43 15.74 -1.98
C VAL A 115 15.91 15.72 -2.21
N MET A 116 16.36 14.93 -3.17
CA MET A 116 17.73 14.93 -3.66
C MET A 116 18.05 16.29 -4.32
N THR A 117 19.00 17.01 -3.77
CA THR A 117 19.48 18.29 -4.26
C THR A 117 20.98 18.40 -3.94
N ASN A 118 21.80 18.67 -4.92
CA ASN A 118 23.24 18.83 -4.72
C ASN A 118 23.89 17.67 -3.94
N ASN A 119 23.51 16.44 -4.25
CA ASN A 119 24.03 15.21 -3.63
C ASN A 119 23.92 15.16 -2.09
N ASN A 120 22.88 15.78 -1.54
CA ASN A 120 22.59 15.85 -0.09
C ASN A 120 22.13 14.53 0.51
N ILE A 121 21.80 13.54 -0.31
CA ILE A 121 21.41 12.18 0.08
C ILE A 121 22.35 11.19 -0.62
N ARG A 122 22.97 10.29 0.14
CA ARG A 122 23.86 9.26 -0.43
C ARG A 122 23.55 7.91 0.20
N ILE A 123 23.52 6.86 -0.62
CA ILE A 123 23.27 5.48 -0.19
C ILE A 123 24.58 4.72 -0.40
N GLY A 124 25.15 4.22 0.70
CA GLY A 124 26.32 3.33 0.67
C GLY A 124 25.91 1.90 1.02
N GLU A 125 26.85 0.98 1.08
CA GLU A 125 26.61 -0.45 1.32
C GLU A 125 25.86 -0.75 2.64
N ASN A 126 26.21 -0.05 3.72
CA ASN A 126 25.67 -0.31 5.06
C ASN A 126 25.19 0.96 5.78
N HIS A 127 25.02 2.07 5.04
CA HIS A 127 24.61 3.35 5.60
C HIS A 127 23.87 4.21 4.58
N ILE A 128 23.13 5.19 5.10
CA ILE A 128 22.53 6.25 4.29
C ILE A 128 22.92 7.59 4.91
N ILE A 129 23.38 8.52 4.09
CA ILE A 129 23.65 9.90 4.51
C ILE A 129 22.42 10.73 4.23
N LEU A 130 21.94 11.46 5.22
CA LEU A 130 20.73 12.29 5.16
C LEU A 130 21.01 13.70 5.70
N PRO A 131 20.35 14.74 5.17
CA PRO A 131 20.46 16.10 5.68
C PRO A 131 20.21 16.18 7.19
N LYS A 132 21.02 16.94 7.93
CA LYS A 132 20.94 17.12 9.38
C LYS A 132 21.16 15.87 10.24
N LEU A 133 21.25 14.68 9.64
CA LEU A 133 21.51 13.42 10.34
C LEU A 133 22.91 12.88 10.12
N GLY A 134 23.55 13.27 8.99
CA GLY A 134 24.81 12.68 8.58
C GLY A 134 24.68 11.19 8.22
N ARG A 135 25.71 10.42 8.51
CA ARG A 135 25.80 8.98 8.23
C ARG A 135 24.97 8.18 9.24
N VAL A 136 23.94 7.49 8.77
CA VAL A 136 23.08 6.62 9.59
C VAL A 136 23.26 5.17 9.14
N LYS A 137 23.52 4.25 10.07
CA LYS A 137 23.62 2.81 9.78
C LYS A 137 22.32 2.29 9.15
N ALA A 138 22.44 1.55 8.05
CA ALA A 138 21.31 1.01 7.30
C ALA A 138 21.57 -0.45 6.90
N VAL A 139 20.48 -1.19 6.64
CA VAL A 139 20.53 -2.49 5.97
C VAL A 139 20.01 -2.28 4.56
N ILE A 140 20.91 -2.32 3.59
CA ILE A 140 20.61 -2.21 2.17
C ILE A 140 20.28 -3.61 1.67
N SER A 141 18.99 -3.96 1.72
CA SER A 141 18.49 -5.31 1.42
C SER A 141 18.29 -5.57 -0.08
N ARG A 142 18.49 -4.57 -0.92
CA ARG A 142 18.37 -4.65 -2.38
C ARG A 142 19.36 -3.69 -3.00
N GLU A 143 20.04 -4.18 -4.02
CA GLU A 143 20.87 -3.36 -4.89
C GLU A 143 20.02 -2.36 -5.66
N ILE A 144 20.59 -1.21 -5.91
CA ILE A 144 19.99 -0.18 -6.75
C ILE A 144 20.46 -0.46 -8.18
N PRO A 145 19.53 -0.76 -9.12
CA PRO A 145 19.94 -0.99 -10.49
C PRO A 145 20.64 0.21 -11.11
N GLU A 146 21.54 -0.04 -12.02
CA GLU A 146 22.20 1.01 -12.80
C GLU A 146 21.18 1.86 -13.57
N GLY A 147 21.45 3.16 -13.72
CA GLY A 147 20.54 4.10 -14.38
C GLY A 147 19.35 4.56 -13.52
N TRP A 148 19.25 4.13 -12.26
CA TRP A 148 18.21 4.63 -11.36
C TRP A 148 18.65 5.92 -10.64
N ASN A 149 17.86 6.97 -10.80
CA ASN A 149 18.13 8.28 -10.22
C ASN A 149 17.32 8.51 -8.96
N LEU A 150 17.99 8.75 -7.81
CA LEU A 150 17.34 9.07 -6.56
C LEU A 150 16.67 10.45 -6.64
N LYS A 151 15.35 10.52 -6.41
CA LYS A 151 14.57 11.77 -6.43
C LYS A 151 14.31 12.31 -5.03
N SER A 152 13.89 11.43 -4.13
CA SER A 152 13.54 11.84 -2.77
C SER A 152 13.65 10.67 -1.79
N THR A 153 13.67 11.03 -0.52
CA THR A 153 13.77 10.06 0.57
C THR A 153 12.77 10.44 1.66
N THR A 154 11.95 9.47 2.07
CA THR A 154 11.01 9.63 3.18
C THR A 154 11.48 8.84 4.39
N VAL A 155 11.83 9.54 5.46
CA VAL A 155 12.15 8.94 6.77
C VAL A 155 10.84 8.70 7.52
N CYS A 156 10.63 7.50 8.02
CA CYS A 156 9.44 7.10 8.74
C CYS A 156 9.77 6.39 10.04
N VAL A 157 9.21 6.90 11.15
CA VAL A 157 9.29 6.26 12.47
C VAL A 157 8.01 5.50 12.71
N GLU A 158 8.13 4.20 12.91
CA GLU A 158 7.00 3.32 13.21
C GLU A 158 6.59 3.46 14.70
N ARG A 159 5.41 2.97 15.06
CA ARG A 159 4.87 3.06 16.42
C ARG A 159 5.70 2.34 17.48
N ASP A 160 6.54 1.40 17.08
CA ASP A 160 7.50 0.71 17.94
C ASP A 160 8.89 1.35 17.94
N TYR A 161 9.02 2.56 17.41
CA TYR A 161 10.25 3.34 17.26
C TYR A 161 11.28 2.74 16.28
N SER A 162 10.89 1.77 15.48
CA SER A 162 11.75 1.37 14.38
C SER A 162 11.71 2.40 13.26
N VAL A 163 12.85 2.68 12.64
CA VAL A 163 12.98 3.70 11.62
C VAL A 163 13.28 3.06 10.27
N TYR A 164 12.59 3.54 9.26
CA TYR A 164 12.77 3.15 7.87
C TYR A 164 12.95 4.38 6.99
N VAL A 165 13.67 4.17 5.91
CA VAL A 165 13.86 5.15 4.85
C VAL A 165 13.30 4.57 3.56
N SER A 166 12.40 5.30 2.91
CA SER A 166 11.85 4.96 1.60
C SER A 166 12.48 5.89 0.57
N CYS A 167 13.35 5.36 -0.27
CA CYS A 167 14.04 6.07 -1.33
C CYS A 167 13.25 5.93 -2.62
N LEU A 168 12.78 7.05 -3.19
CA LEU A 168 12.09 7.10 -4.47
C LEU A 168 13.10 7.29 -5.58
N PHE A 169 13.12 6.36 -6.49
CA PHE A 169 13.95 6.41 -7.70
C PHE A 169 13.08 6.63 -8.92
N GLU A 170 13.61 7.38 -9.87
CA GLU A 170 13.13 7.51 -11.23
C GLU A 170 14.07 6.73 -12.14
N TYR A 171 13.54 6.03 -13.12
CA TYR A 171 14.31 5.27 -14.09
C TYR A 171 13.67 5.36 -15.47
N ALA A 172 14.48 5.16 -16.52
CA ALA A 172 13.95 5.01 -17.85
C ALA A 172 13.01 3.81 -17.91
N ASP A 173 11.81 4.01 -18.42
CA ASP A 173 10.85 2.91 -18.60
C ASP A 173 11.42 2.02 -19.72
N ILE A 174 11.99 0.91 -19.32
CA ILE A 174 12.40 -0.11 -20.29
C ILE A 174 11.10 -0.81 -20.67
N SER A 175 10.58 -0.51 -21.84
CA SER A 175 9.54 -1.32 -22.44
C SER A 175 10.09 -2.74 -22.59
N VAL A 176 9.66 -3.64 -21.71
CA VAL A 176 9.97 -5.05 -21.86
C VAL A 176 9.23 -5.49 -23.11
N SER A 177 9.95 -5.69 -24.21
CA SER A 177 9.42 -6.26 -25.45
C SER A 177 9.11 -7.74 -25.20
N TYR A 178 8.04 -8.00 -24.47
CA TYR A 178 7.56 -9.33 -24.15
C TYR A 178 6.11 -9.46 -24.59
N ILE A 179 5.81 -10.48 -25.38
CA ILE A 179 4.45 -10.80 -25.81
C ILE A 179 3.94 -11.90 -24.89
N PRO A 180 2.93 -11.59 -24.03
CA PRO A 180 2.36 -12.59 -23.12
C PRO A 180 1.74 -13.76 -23.89
N ASP A 181 2.07 -15.00 -23.48
CA ASP A 181 1.48 -16.21 -24.05
C ASP A 181 0.11 -16.49 -23.40
N PRO A 182 -1.00 -16.49 -24.17
CA PRO A 182 -2.33 -16.84 -23.67
C PRO A 182 -2.41 -18.27 -23.09
N ALA A 183 -1.56 -19.20 -23.54
CA ALA A 183 -1.50 -20.56 -23.00
C ALA A 183 -1.02 -20.55 -21.53
N LEU A 184 -0.14 -19.62 -21.17
CA LEU A 184 0.36 -19.41 -19.80
C LEU A 184 -0.58 -18.47 -19.01
N SER A 185 -1.89 -18.76 -19.04
CA SER A 185 -2.90 -17.98 -18.32
C SER A 185 -3.52 -18.71 -17.15
N ILE A 186 -3.93 -17.96 -16.10
CA ILE A 186 -4.60 -18.49 -14.93
C ILE A 186 -5.71 -17.56 -14.45
N GLY A 187 -6.82 -18.14 -13.96
CA GLY A 187 -7.87 -17.44 -13.26
C GLY A 187 -7.75 -17.64 -11.76
N LEU A 188 -7.95 -16.59 -10.97
CA LEU A 188 -7.91 -16.63 -9.50
C LEU A 188 -9.25 -16.14 -8.96
N ASP A 189 -9.99 -17.02 -8.29
CA ASP A 189 -11.19 -16.69 -7.53
C ASP A 189 -10.84 -16.38 -6.06
N TYR A 190 -11.37 -15.27 -5.53
CA TYR A 190 -11.11 -14.85 -4.16
C TYR A 190 -11.76 -15.76 -3.14
N LYS A 191 -10.99 -16.21 -2.14
CA LYS A 191 -11.49 -17.03 -1.05
C LYS A 191 -11.36 -16.34 0.31
N SER A 192 -12.48 -16.13 1.01
CA SER A 192 -12.52 -15.37 2.27
C SER A 192 -11.79 -16.05 3.42
N ASP A 193 -11.78 -17.38 3.49
CA ASP A 193 -11.09 -18.18 4.50
C ASP A 193 -9.67 -18.64 4.09
N GLY A 194 -9.29 -18.36 2.83
CA GLY A 194 -7.99 -18.56 2.24
C GLY A 194 -7.42 -17.28 1.67
N LEU A 195 -6.85 -17.36 0.48
CA LEU A 195 -6.45 -16.23 -0.36
C LEU A 195 -7.16 -16.31 -1.72
N TYR A 196 -7.02 -17.42 -2.43
CA TYR A 196 -7.70 -17.71 -3.69
C TYR A 196 -7.81 -19.23 -3.95
N VAL A 197 -8.67 -19.58 -4.90
CA VAL A 197 -8.64 -20.85 -5.64
C VAL A 197 -8.30 -20.51 -7.09
N ASP A 198 -7.42 -21.27 -7.71
CA ASP A 198 -7.07 -21.04 -9.09
C ASP A 198 -7.78 -22.01 -10.06
N SER A 199 -7.73 -21.71 -11.35
CA SER A 199 -8.39 -22.49 -12.42
C SER A 199 -7.76 -23.87 -12.63
N SER A 200 -6.62 -24.20 -11.99
CA SER A 200 -6.05 -25.55 -11.96
C SER A 200 -6.52 -26.38 -10.76
N GLY A 201 -7.34 -25.79 -9.87
CA GLY A 201 -7.83 -26.43 -8.65
C GLY A 201 -6.94 -26.27 -7.42
N ARG A 202 -5.82 -25.55 -7.51
CA ARG A 202 -4.98 -25.26 -6.35
C ARG A 202 -5.68 -24.23 -5.45
N CYS A 203 -5.79 -24.57 -4.17
CA CYS A 203 -6.30 -23.67 -3.15
C CYS A 203 -5.14 -23.05 -2.36
N CYS A 204 -4.97 -21.73 -2.44
CA CYS A 204 -4.01 -20.99 -1.62
C CYS A 204 -4.65 -20.64 -0.28
N GLY A 205 -4.23 -21.33 0.78
CA GLY A 205 -4.68 -21.06 2.14
C GLY A 205 -4.03 -19.81 2.74
N SER A 206 -4.78 -19.03 3.54
CA SER A 206 -4.21 -17.94 4.32
C SER A 206 -3.65 -18.48 5.66
N PRO A 207 -2.41 -18.13 6.03
CA PRO A 207 -1.82 -18.57 7.30
C PRO A 207 -2.47 -18.00 8.56
N LYS A 208 -3.47 -17.10 8.45
CA LYS A 208 -4.27 -16.51 9.55
C LYS A 208 -3.39 -15.88 10.65
N TYR A 209 -2.39 -15.10 10.25
CA TYR A 209 -1.38 -14.54 11.16
C TYR A 209 -1.96 -13.65 12.25
N PHE A 210 -3.00 -12.86 11.95
CA PHE A 210 -3.66 -12.03 12.94
C PHE A 210 -4.39 -12.87 13.98
N ARG A 211 -5.13 -13.90 13.56
CA ARG A 211 -5.84 -14.82 14.47
C ARG A 211 -4.86 -15.53 15.40
N LYS A 212 -3.72 -16.00 14.88
CA LYS A 212 -2.65 -16.61 15.70
C LYS A 212 -2.06 -15.65 16.73
N ALA A 213 -1.92 -14.36 16.37
CA ALA A 213 -1.38 -13.33 17.26
C ALA A 213 -2.43 -12.79 18.26
N GLN A 214 -3.74 -13.03 18.07
CA GLN A 214 -4.84 -12.37 18.76
C GLN A 214 -4.78 -12.54 20.28
N LYS A 215 -4.56 -13.76 20.79
CA LYS A 215 -4.46 -14.01 22.25
C LYS A 215 -3.33 -13.19 22.87
N ARG A 216 -2.13 -13.20 22.24
CA ARG A 216 -0.95 -12.45 22.68
C ARG A 216 -1.20 -10.93 22.63
N LEU A 217 -1.86 -10.47 21.59
CA LEU A 217 -2.21 -9.05 21.41
C LEU A 217 -3.19 -8.59 22.49
N THR A 218 -4.26 -9.35 22.74
CA THR A 218 -5.25 -9.04 23.77
C THR A 218 -4.61 -8.97 25.16
N LYS A 219 -3.74 -9.93 25.52
CA LYS A 219 -2.98 -9.90 26.79
C LYS A 219 -2.12 -8.63 26.89
N ALA A 220 -1.42 -8.26 25.81
CA ALA A 220 -0.59 -7.05 25.80
C ALA A 220 -1.42 -5.76 25.91
N GLN A 221 -2.58 -5.70 25.26
CA GLN A 221 -3.51 -4.56 25.32
C GLN A 221 -4.17 -4.43 26.70
N ARG A 222 -4.56 -5.55 27.35
CA ARG A 222 -5.05 -5.53 28.73
C ARG A 222 -3.99 -4.95 29.66
N GLY A 223 -2.74 -5.42 29.55
CA GLY A 223 -1.64 -4.87 30.33
C GLY A 223 -1.38 -3.37 30.08
N LEU A 224 -1.71 -2.85 28.90
CA LEU A 224 -1.59 -1.42 28.59
C LEU A 224 -2.65 -0.57 29.32
N ARG A 225 -3.89 -1.08 29.43
CA ARG A 225 -5.00 -0.37 30.11
C ARG A 225 -4.71 -0.08 31.58
N HIS A 226 -3.95 -0.95 32.26
CA HIS A 226 -3.56 -0.81 33.65
C HIS A 226 -2.34 0.10 33.88
N LYS A 227 -1.81 0.75 32.84
CA LYS A 227 -0.65 1.67 32.98
C LYS A 227 -1.08 3.12 32.92
N LYS A 228 -0.51 3.95 33.80
CA LYS A 228 -0.72 5.40 33.76
C LYS A 228 -0.28 5.96 32.41
N TYR A 229 -1.20 6.62 31.73
CA TYR A 229 -0.95 7.20 30.41
C TYR A 229 0.29 8.11 30.42
N GLY A 230 1.16 8.00 29.40
CA GLY A 230 2.37 8.82 29.29
C GLY A 230 3.55 8.38 30.17
N SER A 231 3.35 7.45 31.13
CA SER A 231 4.44 6.93 31.98
C SER A 231 5.48 6.12 31.17
N ARG A 232 6.67 5.93 31.73
CA ARG A 232 7.71 5.06 31.14
C ARG A 232 7.19 3.63 30.92
N ASN A 233 6.44 3.07 31.87
CA ASN A 233 5.86 1.75 31.77
C ASN A 233 4.75 1.67 30.72
N TYR A 234 3.92 2.70 30.58
CA TYR A 234 2.95 2.83 29.50
C TYR A 234 3.62 2.80 28.13
N ARG A 235 4.69 3.60 27.95
CA ARG A 235 5.45 3.67 26.68
C ARG A 235 6.07 2.32 26.32
N LYS A 236 6.69 1.62 27.29
CA LYS A 236 7.24 0.27 27.07
C LYS A 236 6.18 -0.73 26.66
N GLN A 237 5.03 -0.73 27.34
CA GLN A 237 3.93 -1.65 27.02
C GLN A 237 3.29 -1.32 25.67
N ASN A 238 3.09 -0.04 25.35
CA ASN A 238 2.60 0.40 24.04
C ASN A 238 3.53 -0.02 22.89
N GLN A 239 4.83 0.07 23.10
CA GLN A 239 5.84 -0.41 22.16
C GLN A 239 5.76 -1.93 21.95
N ARG A 240 5.48 -2.71 23.02
CA ARG A 240 5.24 -4.16 22.93
C ARG A 240 4.02 -4.48 22.06
N VAL A 241 2.91 -3.77 22.26
CA VAL A 241 1.70 -3.89 21.42
C VAL A 241 2.02 -3.57 19.95
N ALA A 242 2.73 -2.47 19.71
CA ALA A 242 3.14 -2.07 18.37
C ALA A 242 4.04 -3.11 17.67
N ARG A 243 4.98 -3.73 18.42
CA ARG A 243 5.84 -4.80 17.89
C ARG A 243 5.03 -6.04 17.46
N ILE A 244 4.00 -6.43 18.24
CA ILE A 244 3.14 -7.56 17.88
C ILE A 244 2.40 -7.26 16.58
N HIS A 245 1.77 -6.09 16.45
CA HIS A 245 1.10 -5.68 15.22
C HIS A 245 2.05 -5.67 14.01
N ARG A 246 3.26 -5.08 14.17
CA ARG A 246 4.24 -5.03 13.09
C ARG A 246 4.71 -6.41 12.67
N HIS A 247 5.00 -7.29 13.61
CA HIS A 247 5.42 -8.67 13.31
C HIS A 247 4.35 -9.38 12.47
N THR A 248 3.09 -9.32 12.90
CA THR A 248 1.96 -9.90 12.17
C THR A 248 1.80 -9.31 10.76
N ALA A 249 1.93 -7.99 10.63
CA ALA A 249 1.86 -7.32 9.32
C ALA A 249 3.02 -7.72 8.39
N ASN A 250 4.23 -7.89 8.94
CA ASN A 250 5.41 -8.31 8.18
C ASN A 250 5.29 -9.77 7.71
N GLN A 251 4.81 -10.69 8.57
CA GLN A 251 4.56 -12.09 8.20
C GLN A 251 3.55 -12.18 7.05
N ARG A 252 2.44 -11.43 7.14
CA ARG A 252 1.45 -11.37 6.05
C ARG A 252 2.08 -10.84 4.76
N ARG A 253 2.82 -9.74 4.84
CA ARG A 253 3.48 -9.15 3.67
C ARG A 253 4.47 -10.10 3.02
N ASP A 254 5.29 -10.81 3.79
CA ASP A 254 6.24 -11.79 3.29
C ASP A 254 5.54 -12.93 2.54
N PHE A 255 4.49 -13.50 3.14
CA PHE A 255 3.67 -14.52 2.51
C PHE A 255 3.08 -14.05 1.17
N LEU A 256 2.45 -12.88 1.15
CA LEU A 256 1.84 -12.32 -0.06
C LEU A 256 2.89 -11.96 -1.13
N HIS A 257 4.09 -11.54 -0.72
CA HIS A 257 5.20 -11.32 -1.66
C HIS A 257 5.66 -12.62 -2.30
N LYS A 258 5.82 -13.69 -1.52
CA LYS A 258 6.24 -15.01 -2.02
C LYS A 258 5.21 -15.57 -2.99
N GLU A 259 3.93 -15.54 -2.61
CA GLU A 259 2.85 -16.03 -3.44
C GLU A 259 2.72 -15.25 -4.75
N SER A 260 2.74 -13.92 -4.70
CA SER A 260 2.66 -13.09 -5.91
C SER A 260 3.91 -13.19 -6.80
N VAL A 261 5.10 -13.52 -6.26
CA VAL A 261 6.29 -13.82 -7.09
C VAL A 261 6.11 -15.14 -7.81
N MET A 262 5.63 -16.17 -7.11
CA MET A 262 5.40 -17.49 -7.69
C MET A 262 4.44 -17.40 -8.88
N ILE A 263 3.28 -16.77 -8.70
CA ILE A 263 2.29 -16.56 -9.78
C ILE A 263 2.92 -15.77 -10.95
N ALA A 264 3.57 -14.63 -10.68
CA ALA A 264 4.14 -13.80 -11.74
C ALA A 264 5.32 -14.45 -12.49
N LYS A 265 5.98 -15.46 -11.90
CA LYS A 265 6.98 -16.28 -12.61
C LYS A 265 6.34 -17.34 -13.50
N SER A 266 5.27 -17.98 -13.01
CA SER A 266 4.67 -19.14 -13.67
C SER A 266 3.69 -18.80 -14.78
N TYR A 267 3.06 -17.62 -14.73
CA TYR A 267 2.00 -17.23 -15.67
C TYR A 267 2.27 -15.89 -16.31
N ASP A 268 1.80 -15.72 -17.53
CA ASP A 268 1.91 -14.49 -18.31
C ASP A 268 0.66 -13.63 -18.19
N ILE A 269 -0.50 -14.27 -18.13
CA ILE A 269 -1.79 -13.62 -18.03
C ILE A 269 -2.50 -14.13 -16.76
N VAL A 270 -2.76 -13.22 -15.84
CA VAL A 270 -3.48 -13.53 -14.62
C VAL A 270 -4.83 -12.80 -14.63
N CYS A 271 -5.92 -13.56 -14.54
CA CYS A 271 -7.28 -13.05 -14.54
C CYS A 271 -7.86 -13.09 -13.13
N ILE A 272 -8.46 -11.99 -12.68
CA ILE A 272 -9.06 -11.86 -11.35
C ILE A 272 -10.41 -11.14 -11.43
N GLU A 273 -11.25 -11.29 -10.40
CA GLU A 273 -12.45 -10.46 -10.24
C GLU A 273 -12.10 -9.04 -9.77
N ASN A 274 -12.89 -8.06 -10.22
CA ASN A 274 -12.80 -6.68 -9.76
C ASN A 274 -13.61 -6.47 -8.47
N LEU A 275 -13.07 -6.94 -7.33
CA LEU A 275 -13.75 -6.92 -6.04
C LEU A 275 -13.53 -5.61 -5.28
N ASP A 276 -14.60 -5.05 -4.72
CA ASP A 276 -14.53 -3.98 -3.72
C ASP A 276 -14.32 -4.58 -2.32
N MET A 277 -13.04 -4.75 -1.95
CA MET A 277 -12.67 -5.31 -0.64
C MET A 277 -13.13 -4.45 0.53
N THR A 278 -13.37 -3.14 0.32
CA THR A 278 -13.89 -2.25 1.37
C THR A 278 -15.36 -2.53 1.64
N ALA A 279 -16.14 -2.77 0.60
CA ALA A 279 -17.54 -3.16 0.74
C ALA A 279 -17.67 -4.56 1.38
N ILE A 280 -16.82 -5.52 0.98
CA ILE A 280 -16.80 -6.87 1.56
C ILE A 280 -16.45 -6.83 3.05
N ALA A 281 -15.48 -6.01 3.45
CA ALA A 281 -15.06 -5.88 4.84
C ALA A 281 -16.11 -5.19 5.74
N LYS A 282 -17.01 -4.39 5.17
CA LYS A 282 -18.07 -3.66 5.90
C LYS A 282 -19.37 -4.48 6.06
N ARG A 283 -19.56 -5.54 5.27
CA ARG A 283 -20.77 -6.38 5.39
C ARG A 283 -20.82 -7.04 6.78
N ASP A 284 -22.01 -7.07 7.40
CA ASP A 284 -22.29 -7.72 8.70
C ASP A 284 -22.14 -9.25 8.70
N SER A 285 -21.56 -9.80 7.64
CA SER A 285 -21.36 -11.23 7.40
C SER A 285 -20.31 -11.89 8.32
N GLY A 286 -19.71 -11.17 9.27
CA GLY A 286 -18.62 -11.68 10.12
C GLY A 286 -17.29 -11.90 9.35
N LEU A 287 -17.25 -11.70 8.04
CA LEU A 287 -16.09 -11.94 7.17
C LEU A 287 -15.04 -10.83 7.24
N GLY A 288 -15.35 -9.66 7.82
CA GLY A 288 -14.44 -8.52 7.83
C GLY A 288 -13.06 -8.82 8.41
N LYS A 289 -12.98 -9.61 9.51
CA LYS A 289 -11.68 -10.01 10.08
C LYS A 289 -10.90 -10.96 9.16
N ALA A 290 -11.59 -11.88 8.50
CA ALA A 290 -10.96 -12.83 7.59
C ALA A 290 -10.43 -12.12 6.34
N SER A 291 -11.23 -11.25 5.72
CA SER A 291 -10.86 -10.45 4.56
C SER A 291 -9.68 -9.50 4.84
N LEU A 292 -9.64 -8.88 6.03
CA LEU A 292 -8.51 -8.05 6.44
C LEU A 292 -7.26 -8.87 6.78
N ASP A 293 -7.41 -10.11 7.27
CA ASP A 293 -6.28 -10.97 7.62
C ASP A 293 -5.64 -11.61 6.39
N ASN A 294 -6.40 -11.97 5.36
CA ASN A 294 -5.85 -12.55 4.13
C ASN A 294 -5.12 -11.53 3.25
N GLY A 295 -5.55 -10.26 3.24
CA GLY A 295 -4.84 -9.16 2.55
C GLY A 295 -4.93 -9.19 1.04
N TRP A 296 -6.05 -9.63 0.46
CA TRP A 296 -6.28 -9.74 -0.99
C TRP A 296 -5.87 -8.48 -1.78
N GLY A 297 -6.33 -7.28 -1.36
CA GLY A 297 -5.97 -6.04 -2.06
C GLY A 297 -4.45 -5.77 -2.08
N MET A 298 -3.72 -6.18 -1.03
CA MET A 298 -2.26 -6.10 -1.01
C MET A 298 -1.63 -7.13 -1.95
N PHE A 299 -2.17 -8.34 -2.01
CA PHE A 299 -1.75 -9.39 -2.94
C PHE A 299 -1.90 -8.93 -4.39
N VAL A 300 -3.08 -8.42 -4.76
CA VAL A 300 -3.37 -7.88 -6.10
C VAL A 300 -2.40 -6.76 -6.46
N SER A 301 -2.16 -5.80 -5.54
CA SER A 301 -1.18 -4.73 -5.77
C SER A 301 0.24 -5.26 -5.99
N PHE A 302 0.63 -6.32 -5.27
CA PHE A 302 1.95 -6.95 -5.48
C PHE A 302 2.04 -7.71 -6.78
N LEU A 303 0.98 -8.36 -7.18
CA LEU A 303 0.88 -9.10 -8.43
C LEU A 303 0.95 -8.15 -9.63
N GLU A 304 0.18 -7.06 -9.60
CA GLU A 304 0.09 -6.05 -10.65
C GLU A 304 1.46 -5.48 -11.04
N TYR A 305 2.23 -4.95 -10.08
CA TYR A 305 3.54 -4.39 -10.42
C TYR A 305 4.55 -5.47 -10.84
N LYS A 306 4.46 -6.69 -10.30
CA LYS A 306 5.39 -7.77 -10.64
C LYS A 306 5.15 -8.35 -12.03
N LEU A 307 3.90 -8.41 -12.47
CA LEU A 307 3.54 -8.77 -13.84
C LEU A 307 3.99 -7.66 -14.79
N ARG A 308 3.64 -6.41 -14.51
CA ARG A 308 4.07 -5.26 -15.32
C ARG A 308 5.59 -5.18 -15.48
N ASP A 309 6.36 -5.38 -14.41
CA ASP A 309 7.83 -5.40 -14.44
C ASP A 309 8.40 -6.51 -15.36
N ARG A 310 7.57 -7.48 -15.78
CA ARG A 310 7.92 -8.60 -16.66
C ARG A 310 7.28 -8.54 -18.03
N GLY A 311 6.56 -7.46 -18.35
CA GLY A 311 5.78 -7.34 -19.58
C GLY A 311 4.53 -8.23 -19.61
N LYS A 312 4.11 -8.78 -18.46
CA LYS A 312 2.97 -9.69 -18.29
C LYS A 312 1.71 -8.93 -17.87
N LEU A 313 0.55 -9.58 -17.97
CA LEU A 313 -0.75 -8.93 -17.85
C LEU A 313 -1.52 -9.37 -16.60
N LEU A 314 -2.19 -8.41 -15.96
CA LEU A 314 -3.25 -8.62 -14.97
C LEU A 314 -4.57 -8.13 -15.55
N ILE A 315 -5.47 -9.03 -15.85
CA ILE A 315 -6.81 -8.73 -16.39
C ILE A 315 -7.83 -8.80 -15.26
N ARG A 316 -8.70 -7.79 -15.19
CA ARG A 316 -9.81 -7.76 -14.23
C ARG A 316 -11.11 -7.94 -15.00
N THR A 317 -11.89 -8.96 -14.61
CA THR A 317 -13.24 -9.16 -15.16
C THR A 317 -14.21 -8.12 -14.61
N ASP A 318 -15.37 -7.99 -15.24
CA ASP A 318 -16.42 -7.11 -14.72
C ASP A 318 -16.82 -7.51 -13.30
N ARG A 319 -17.19 -6.51 -12.51
CA ARG A 319 -17.60 -6.68 -11.11
C ARG A 319 -18.83 -7.57 -10.92
N TYR A 320 -19.72 -7.55 -11.89
CA TYR A 320 -21.00 -8.27 -11.88
C TYR A 320 -20.98 -9.56 -12.68
N PHE A 321 -19.82 -9.95 -13.20
CA PHE A 321 -19.68 -11.21 -13.92
C PHE A 321 -20.03 -12.40 -13.02
N ALA A 322 -21.00 -13.21 -13.47
CA ALA A 322 -21.56 -14.32 -12.69
C ALA A 322 -20.65 -15.57 -12.71
N SER A 323 -19.38 -15.40 -12.32
CA SER A 323 -18.32 -16.42 -12.43
C SER A 323 -18.72 -17.75 -11.79
N SER A 324 -19.29 -17.75 -10.58
CA SER A 324 -19.65 -18.96 -9.85
C SER A 324 -20.93 -19.62 -10.33
N GLN A 325 -21.84 -18.86 -10.98
CA GLN A 325 -23.16 -19.34 -11.43
C GLN A 325 -23.14 -19.90 -12.86
N THR A 326 -22.15 -19.53 -13.66
CA THR A 326 -21.99 -19.93 -15.04
C THR A 326 -21.31 -21.29 -15.10
N CYS A 327 -21.85 -22.24 -15.85
CA CYS A 327 -21.21 -23.52 -16.10
C CYS A 327 -19.97 -23.34 -16.98
N SER A 328 -18.80 -23.80 -16.52
CA SER A 328 -17.57 -23.70 -17.32
C SER A 328 -17.53 -24.61 -18.55
N CYS A 329 -18.47 -25.55 -18.67
CA CYS A 329 -18.57 -26.43 -19.83
C CYS A 329 -19.50 -25.89 -20.92
N CYS A 330 -20.77 -25.58 -20.58
CA CYS A 330 -21.79 -25.22 -21.57
C CYS A 330 -22.27 -23.75 -21.47
N MET A 331 -21.71 -22.96 -20.57
CA MET A 331 -22.04 -21.53 -20.34
C MET A 331 -23.45 -21.26 -19.81
N ASN A 332 -24.24 -22.28 -19.50
CA ASN A 332 -25.55 -22.10 -18.88
C ASN A 332 -25.40 -21.46 -17.49
N ILE A 333 -26.28 -20.51 -17.16
CA ILE A 333 -26.29 -19.85 -15.86
C ILE A 333 -27.28 -20.54 -14.92
N ASN A 334 -26.80 -21.01 -13.78
CA ASN A 334 -27.61 -21.62 -12.72
C ASN A 334 -27.73 -20.65 -11.52
N PRO A 335 -28.87 -19.94 -11.38
CA PRO A 335 -29.07 -18.95 -10.31
C PRO A 335 -29.02 -19.54 -8.91
N LYS A 336 -29.31 -20.85 -8.73
CA LYS A 336 -29.29 -21.54 -7.42
C LYS A 336 -27.90 -21.55 -6.81
N VAL A 337 -26.84 -21.47 -7.62
CA VAL A 337 -25.42 -21.42 -7.16
C VAL A 337 -25.08 -20.07 -6.55
N LYS A 338 -25.94 -19.05 -6.65
CA LYS A 338 -25.77 -17.78 -5.95
C LYS A 338 -25.70 -17.97 -4.42
N ASP A 339 -26.35 -18.99 -3.87
CA ASP A 339 -26.24 -19.33 -2.45
C ASP A 339 -24.80 -19.78 -2.13
N LEU A 340 -24.17 -19.08 -1.20
CA LEU A 340 -22.80 -19.38 -0.75
C LEU A 340 -22.63 -20.74 -0.05
N LYS A 341 -23.75 -21.39 0.35
CA LYS A 341 -23.73 -22.72 0.94
C LYS A 341 -23.53 -23.83 -0.12
N VAL A 342 -23.89 -23.55 -1.37
CA VAL A 342 -23.69 -24.49 -2.47
C VAL A 342 -22.22 -24.54 -2.85
N ARG A 343 -21.52 -25.60 -2.50
CA ARG A 343 -20.09 -25.79 -2.77
C ARG A 343 -19.81 -26.67 -3.98
N LYS A 344 -20.67 -27.69 -4.19
CA LYS A 344 -20.66 -28.56 -5.37
C LYS A 344 -22.03 -28.54 -6.01
N TRP A 345 -22.07 -28.58 -7.32
CA TRP A 345 -23.32 -28.56 -8.06
C TRP A 345 -23.19 -29.26 -9.43
N THR A 346 -24.31 -29.76 -9.93
CA THR A 346 -24.41 -30.36 -11.25
C THR A 346 -25.14 -29.41 -12.18
N CYS A 347 -24.60 -29.19 -13.37
CA CYS A 347 -25.22 -28.34 -14.36
C CYS A 347 -26.53 -28.98 -14.87
N PRO A 348 -27.66 -28.27 -14.82
CA PRO A 348 -28.94 -28.83 -15.27
C PRO A 348 -29.02 -29.06 -16.78
N THR A 349 -28.15 -28.40 -17.57
CA THR A 349 -28.14 -28.47 -19.02
C THR A 349 -27.20 -29.53 -19.57
N CYS A 350 -25.98 -29.64 -19.08
CA CYS A 350 -24.98 -30.55 -19.64
C CYS A 350 -24.55 -31.67 -18.67
N GLY A 351 -25.09 -31.73 -17.45
CA GLY A 351 -24.76 -32.75 -16.48
C GLY A 351 -23.38 -32.65 -15.83
N ALA A 352 -22.56 -31.69 -16.20
CA ALA A 352 -21.22 -31.53 -15.63
C ALA A 352 -21.28 -31.21 -14.14
N VAL A 353 -20.43 -31.91 -13.35
CA VAL A 353 -20.29 -31.67 -11.90
C VAL A 353 -19.16 -30.68 -11.64
N HIS A 354 -19.47 -29.66 -10.87
CA HIS A 354 -18.54 -28.58 -10.57
C HIS A 354 -18.28 -28.41 -9.08
N ASP A 355 -17.00 -28.20 -8.71
CA ASP A 355 -16.65 -27.45 -7.53
C ASP A 355 -16.87 -25.96 -7.85
N ARG A 356 -17.59 -25.26 -6.97
CA ARG A 356 -18.01 -23.88 -7.20
C ARG A 356 -16.84 -22.93 -7.39
N ASP A 357 -15.81 -23.04 -6.52
CA ASP A 357 -14.67 -22.10 -6.50
C ASP A 357 -13.76 -22.37 -7.72
N ILE A 358 -13.53 -23.64 -8.09
CA ILE A 358 -12.75 -24.02 -9.28
C ILE A 358 -13.48 -23.61 -10.58
N ASN A 359 -14.80 -23.82 -10.62
CA ASN A 359 -15.62 -23.40 -11.75
C ASN A 359 -15.58 -21.89 -11.93
N ALA A 360 -15.68 -21.11 -10.82
CA ALA A 360 -15.54 -19.66 -10.85
C ALA A 360 -14.18 -19.21 -11.39
N ALA A 361 -13.09 -19.77 -10.88
CA ALA A 361 -11.73 -19.46 -11.35
C ALA A 361 -11.54 -19.77 -12.85
N THR A 362 -12.12 -20.89 -13.35
CA THR A 362 -12.10 -21.26 -14.76
C THR A 362 -12.86 -20.24 -15.63
N ASN A 363 -14.02 -19.79 -15.18
CA ASN A 363 -14.81 -18.76 -15.86
C ASN A 363 -14.11 -17.40 -15.84
N ILE A 364 -13.49 -17.02 -14.72
CA ILE A 364 -12.67 -15.80 -14.61
C ILE A 364 -11.52 -15.82 -15.62
N LYS A 365 -10.83 -16.97 -15.76
CA LYS A 365 -9.79 -17.15 -16.78
C LYS A 365 -10.34 -16.92 -18.18
N ARG A 366 -11.44 -17.60 -18.54
CA ARG A 366 -12.06 -17.52 -19.87
C ARG A 366 -12.50 -16.09 -20.19
N GLU A 367 -13.21 -15.44 -19.27
CA GLU A 367 -13.69 -14.07 -19.47
C GLU A 367 -12.53 -13.08 -19.57
N GLY A 368 -11.46 -13.26 -18.78
CA GLY A 368 -10.25 -12.46 -18.89
C GLY A 368 -9.57 -12.57 -20.26
N LEU A 369 -9.48 -13.77 -20.81
CA LEU A 369 -8.94 -13.98 -22.16
C LEU A 369 -9.84 -13.36 -23.23
N ARG A 370 -11.17 -13.46 -23.09
CA ARG A 370 -12.14 -12.80 -24.00
C ARG A 370 -11.97 -11.27 -24.00
N ILE A 371 -11.78 -10.67 -22.81
CA ILE A 371 -11.52 -9.22 -22.67
C ILE A 371 -10.21 -8.85 -23.37
N LEU A 372 -9.16 -9.65 -23.21
CA LEU A 372 -7.87 -9.41 -23.86
C LEU A 372 -7.99 -9.41 -25.38
N SER A 373 -8.63 -10.43 -25.95
CA SER A 373 -8.85 -10.54 -27.41
C SER A 373 -9.66 -9.34 -27.96
N ALA A 374 -10.65 -8.86 -27.21
CA ALA A 374 -11.42 -7.67 -27.63
C ALA A 374 -10.53 -6.39 -27.65
N ILE A 375 -9.66 -6.20 -26.65
CA ILE A 375 -8.73 -5.06 -26.59
C ILE A 375 -7.70 -5.11 -27.75
N GLU A 376 -7.27 -6.28 -28.16
CA GLU A 376 -6.34 -6.45 -29.27
C GLU A 376 -7.00 -6.12 -30.62
N LEU A 377 -8.25 -6.51 -30.82
CA LEU A 377 -9.02 -6.16 -32.00
C LEU A 377 -9.25 -4.65 -32.15
N ASP A 378 -9.59 -3.95 -31.03
CA ASP A 378 -9.77 -2.50 -31.00
C ASP A 378 -8.48 -1.69 -31.30
N LYS A 379 -7.31 -2.30 -31.16
CA LYS A 379 -6.02 -1.66 -31.51
C LYS A 379 -5.62 -1.84 -32.97
N VAL A 380 -6.23 -2.75 -33.69
CA VAL A 380 -5.94 -3.10 -35.09
C VAL A 380 -6.95 -2.43 -36.04
N SER A 381 -8.13 -2.03 -35.53
CA SER A 381 -9.12 -1.20 -36.22
C SER A 381 -8.84 0.30 -36.06
#